data_093b81b0c16beae5428e9da132690a8b
#
_entry.id   093b81b0c16beae5428e9da132690a8b
#
_cell.length_a   1.000
_cell.length_b   1.000
_cell.length_c   1.000
_cell.angle_alpha   90.00
_cell.angle_beta   90.00
_cell.angle_gamma   90.00
#
_symmetry.space_group_name_H-M   'P 1'
#
loop_
_entity.id
_entity.type
_entity.pdbx_description
1 polymer ?
#
loop_
_entity_poly.entity_id
_entity_poly.type
_entity_poly.pdbx_seq_one_letter_code
_entity_poly.pdbx_strand_id
1 'polypeptide(L)'
;MLPIRDNVPTRSFPIVTVSLIAANVAVWLWEVHGGVNDEVLHYGYYPCTVDGPCTEPAALVPHLPWYEGVFSSMFLHGGWLHIAGNMLFLWIFGNNVEDSLGHVRFLAWYLVAGIAATAAQTVVTLAFTNDAGASIPNVGASGAIAGVLGAYFVLLPRASVLTAFIIVFFVFLREIPAVWFLGVWIVFQLWDGGFELLHPQSGGGTAFFAHIGGFVFGLLTIRLLVERPPLRPAW
;
A
#
# COMPACT_ATOMS: atom_id res chain seq x y z
N MET A 1 -5.13 -15.20 -5.31
CA MET A 1 -3.95 -15.71 -4.59
C MET A 1 -3.85 -14.95 -3.29
N LEU A 2 -3.88 -15.64 -2.13
CA LEU A 2 -3.82 -15.02 -0.81
C LEU A 2 -2.55 -15.50 -0.09
N PRO A 3 -1.59 -14.62 0.27
CA PRO A 3 -0.42 -15.02 1.03
C PRO A 3 -0.85 -15.32 2.47
N ILE A 4 -0.24 -16.34 3.09
CA ILE A 4 -0.54 -16.73 4.47
C ILE A 4 0.64 -16.44 5.38
N ARG A 5 1.84 -16.80 4.94
CA ARG A 5 3.11 -16.55 5.64
C ARG A 5 4.28 -16.70 4.67
N ASP A 6 5.42 -16.14 5.04
CA ASP A 6 6.70 -16.48 4.41
C ASP A 6 7.49 -17.48 5.27
N ASN A 7 8.68 -17.84 4.81
CA ASN A 7 9.58 -18.77 5.51
C ASN A 7 10.86 -18.10 6.04
N VAL A 8 10.85 -16.78 6.20
CA VAL A 8 12.03 -16.02 6.66
C VAL A 8 11.86 -15.62 8.12
N PRO A 9 12.70 -16.11 9.03
CA PRO A 9 12.65 -15.69 10.43
C PRO A 9 13.17 -14.25 10.59
N THR A 10 12.76 -13.58 11.66
CA THR A 10 13.27 -12.27 12.07
C THR A 10 14.16 -12.41 13.31
N ARG A 11 15.15 -11.50 13.48
CA ARG A 11 16.05 -11.45 14.65
C ARG A 11 15.36 -10.87 15.86
N SER A 12 14.48 -9.91 15.62
CA SER A 12 13.80 -9.15 16.66
C SER A 12 12.29 -9.11 16.43
N PHE A 13 11.55 -8.84 17.48
CA PHE A 13 10.12 -8.60 17.37
C PHE A 13 9.86 -7.34 16.52
N PRO A 14 8.97 -7.37 15.51
CA PRO A 14 8.75 -6.28 14.59
C PRO A 14 7.83 -5.20 15.20
N ILE A 15 8.40 -4.40 16.12
CA ILE A 15 7.64 -3.43 16.93
C ILE A 15 6.92 -2.41 16.04
N VAL A 16 7.61 -1.89 15.00
CA VAL A 16 7.04 -0.84 14.15
C VAL A 16 5.94 -1.41 13.24
N THR A 17 6.17 -2.57 12.65
CA THR A 17 5.15 -3.27 11.85
C THR A 17 3.87 -3.49 12.68
N VAL A 18 4.01 -4.01 13.91
CA VAL A 18 2.87 -4.22 14.83
C VAL A 18 2.22 -2.90 15.22
N SER A 19 3.00 -1.85 15.49
CA SER A 19 2.47 -0.53 15.83
C SER A 19 1.70 0.12 14.68
N LEU A 20 2.20 -0.01 13.45
CA LEU A 20 1.51 0.45 12.25
C LEU A 20 0.20 -0.30 12.03
N ILE A 21 0.19 -1.63 12.21
CA ILE A 21 -1.03 -2.43 12.15
C ILE A 21 -2.03 -1.97 13.22
N ALA A 22 -1.57 -1.80 14.46
CA ALA A 22 -2.43 -1.35 15.57
C ALA A 22 -3.00 0.06 15.30
N ALA A 23 -2.20 0.99 14.78
CA ALA A 23 -2.64 2.33 14.42
C ALA A 23 -3.72 2.29 13.30
N ASN A 24 -3.50 1.52 12.24
CA ASN A 24 -4.48 1.36 11.16
C ASN A 24 -5.79 0.74 11.67
N VAL A 25 -5.71 -0.28 12.53
CA VAL A 25 -6.91 -0.89 13.13
C VAL A 25 -7.65 0.11 14.03
N ALA A 26 -6.93 0.90 14.83
CA ALA A 26 -7.54 1.91 15.68
C ALA A 26 -8.26 3.00 14.87
N VAL A 27 -7.61 3.50 13.79
CA VAL A 27 -8.23 4.45 12.86
C VAL A 27 -9.44 3.83 12.18
N TRP A 28 -9.35 2.58 11.70
CA TRP A 28 -10.49 1.88 11.10
C TRP A 28 -11.69 1.75 12.02
N LEU A 29 -11.46 1.41 13.31
CA LEU A 29 -12.56 1.34 14.28
C LEU A 29 -13.21 2.71 14.51
N TRP A 30 -12.42 3.78 14.47
CA TRP A 30 -12.93 5.15 14.51
C TRP A 30 -13.74 5.49 13.24
N GLU A 31 -13.24 5.16 12.02
CA GLU A 31 -14.00 5.34 10.76
C GLU A 31 -15.34 4.60 10.78
N VAL A 32 -15.36 3.35 11.26
CA VAL A 32 -16.60 2.57 11.38
C VAL A 32 -17.59 3.22 12.34
N HIS A 33 -17.11 3.85 13.42
CA HIS A 33 -17.95 4.55 14.38
C HIS A 33 -18.49 5.88 13.85
N GLY A 34 -17.67 6.65 13.12
CA GLY A 34 -18.01 7.96 12.58
C GLY A 34 -18.76 7.90 11.23
N GLY A 35 -18.69 6.77 10.55
CA GLY A 35 -19.21 6.60 9.18
C GLY A 35 -18.08 6.61 8.15
N VAL A 36 -17.73 5.43 7.64
CA VAL A 36 -16.56 5.23 6.75
C VAL A 36 -16.54 6.22 5.57
N ASN A 37 -17.67 6.43 4.92
CA ASN A 37 -17.74 7.34 3.78
C ASN A 37 -17.47 8.80 4.18
N ASP A 38 -18.03 9.25 5.31
CA ASP A 38 -17.88 10.62 5.78
C ASP A 38 -16.43 10.89 6.18
N GLU A 39 -15.80 9.94 6.88
CA GLU A 39 -14.41 10.07 7.32
C GLU A 39 -13.42 10.03 6.15
N VAL A 40 -13.67 9.17 5.15
CA VAL A 40 -12.89 9.12 3.91
C VAL A 40 -13.01 10.42 3.12
N LEU A 41 -14.19 11.03 3.05
CA LEU A 41 -14.38 12.31 2.38
C LEU A 41 -13.70 13.47 3.09
N HIS A 42 -13.68 13.48 4.43
CA HIS A 42 -13.03 14.54 5.21
C HIS A 42 -11.52 14.43 5.30
N TYR A 43 -10.99 13.22 5.50
CA TYR A 43 -9.59 12.98 5.84
C TYR A 43 -8.78 12.29 4.74
N GLY A 44 -9.42 11.91 3.64
CA GLY A 44 -8.75 11.37 2.45
C GLY A 44 -7.87 12.40 1.74
N TYR A 45 -6.93 11.92 0.95
CA TYR A 45 -6.10 12.77 0.12
C TYR A 45 -6.72 12.99 -1.26
N TYR A 46 -6.81 14.25 -1.69
CA TYR A 46 -7.34 14.61 -3.00
C TYR A 46 -6.24 15.20 -3.89
N PRO A 47 -5.96 14.61 -5.07
CA PRO A 47 -5.00 15.17 -6.03
C PRO A 47 -5.32 16.62 -6.46
N CYS A 48 -6.59 17.00 -6.60
CA CYS A 48 -7.02 18.35 -6.97
C CYS A 48 -6.54 19.43 -6.00
N THR A 49 -6.30 19.10 -4.71
CA THR A 49 -5.83 20.08 -3.71
C THR A 49 -4.40 20.59 -3.96
N VAL A 50 -3.66 19.98 -4.90
CA VAL A 50 -2.31 20.37 -5.26
C VAL A 50 -2.30 21.45 -6.37
N ASP A 51 -3.18 21.34 -7.37
CA ASP A 51 -3.07 22.11 -8.61
C ASP A 51 -4.34 22.89 -8.99
N GLY A 52 -5.44 22.78 -8.24
CA GLY A 52 -6.63 23.50 -8.65
C GLY A 52 -7.83 23.36 -7.71
N PRO A 53 -8.96 23.96 -8.08
CA PRO A 53 -10.19 23.75 -7.34
C PRO A 53 -10.69 22.33 -7.55
N CYS A 54 -11.11 21.71 -6.45
CA CYS A 54 -11.77 20.41 -6.52
C CYS A 54 -13.22 20.55 -7.03
N THR A 55 -13.69 19.53 -7.76
CA THR A 55 -15.09 19.36 -8.17
C THR A 55 -15.83 18.43 -7.20
N GLU A 56 -17.08 18.11 -7.46
CA GLU A 56 -17.81 17.13 -6.64
C GLU A 56 -17.17 15.72 -6.74
N PRO A 57 -17.11 14.94 -5.63
CA PRO A 57 -17.69 15.25 -4.32
C PRO A 57 -16.83 16.15 -3.42
N ALA A 58 -15.54 16.33 -3.69
CA ALA A 58 -14.61 17.05 -2.84
C ALA A 58 -15.01 18.52 -2.58
N ALA A 59 -15.60 19.19 -3.58
CA ALA A 59 -16.05 20.58 -3.43
C ALA A 59 -17.21 20.78 -2.43
N LEU A 60 -17.93 19.71 -2.10
CA LEU A 60 -19.11 19.75 -1.23
C LEU A 60 -18.80 19.49 0.24
N VAL A 61 -17.61 19.02 0.56
CA VAL A 61 -17.23 18.64 1.92
C VAL A 61 -15.96 19.38 2.35
N PRO A 62 -15.85 19.79 3.61
CA PRO A 62 -14.57 20.22 4.17
C PRO A 62 -13.57 19.06 4.10
N HIS A 63 -12.39 19.30 3.53
CA HIS A 63 -11.33 18.31 3.44
C HIS A 63 -9.99 18.91 3.88
N LEU A 64 -9.04 18.04 4.22
CA LEU A 64 -7.72 18.47 4.65
C LEU A 64 -6.91 19.07 3.49
N PRO A 65 -6.00 20.01 3.77
CA PRO A 65 -5.01 20.44 2.78
C PRO A 65 -4.10 19.26 2.38
N TRP A 66 -3.55 19.31 1.16
CA TRP A 66 -2.80 18.19 0.58
C TRP A 66 -1.71 17.63 1.51
N TYR A 67 -0.97 18.47 2.23
CA TYR A 67 0.13 18.05 3.09
C TYR A 67 -0.33 17.28 4.35
N GLU A 68 -1.54 17.53 4.84
CA GLU A 68 -2.14 16.75 5.92
C GLU A 68 -2.82 15.49 5.36
N GLY A 69 -3.53 15.63 4.23
CA GLY A 69 -4.21 14.55 3.54
C GLY A 69 -3.26 13.42 3.13
N VAL A 70 -2.02 13.73 2.72
CA VAL A 70 -1.00 12.71 2.39
C VAL A 70 -0.74 11.77 3.57
N PHE A 71 -0.69 12.28 4.80
CA PHE A 71 -0.42 11.46 5.98
C PHE A 71 -1.68 10.77 6.50
N SER A 72 -2.80 11.49 6.61
CA SER A 72 -4.05 10.90 7.12
C SER A 72 -4.53 9.76 6.24
N SER A 73 -4.48 9.94 4.93
CA SER A 73 -4.91 8.93 3.95
C SER A 73 -4.18 7.59 4.07
N MET A 74 -2.93 7.58 4.55
CA MET A 74 -2.16 6.36 4.76
C MET A 74 -2.73 5.44 5.86
N PHE A 75 -3.65 5.92 6.68
CA PHE A 75 -4.26 5.17 7.77
C PHE A 75 -5.75 4.92 7.57
N LEU A 76 -6.38 5.58 6.61
CA LEU A 76 -7.80 5.42 6.29
C LEU A 76 -8.03 4.22 5.36
N HIS A 77 -9.25 3.64 5.43
CA HIS A 77 -9.61 2.50 4.61
C HIS A 77 -11.05 2.57 4.12
N GLY A 78 -11.28 2.21 2.86
CA GLY A 78 -12.62 2.21 2.25
C GLY A 78 -13.48 0.96 2.53
N GLY A 79 -13.03 0.02 3.39
CA GLY A 79 -13.80 -1.19 3.70
C GLY A 79 -13.01 -2.30 4.38
N TRP A 80 -13.74 -3.28 4.94
CA TRP A 80 -13.15 -4.39 5.70
C TRP A 80 -12.13 -5.23 4.93
N LEU A 81 -12.38 -5.52 3.66
CA LEU A 81 -11.43 -6.28 2.83
C LEU A 81 -10.18 -5.45 2.51
N HIS A 82 -10.33 -4.12 2.41
CA HIS A 82 -9.23 -3.21 2.15
C HIS A 82 -8.25 -3.20 3.34
N ILE A 83 -8.75 -2.96 4.55
CA ILE A 83 -7.87 -3.00 5.73
C ILE A 83 -7.33 -4.40 5.99
N ALA A 84 -8.13 -5.46 5.88
CA ALA A 84 -7.68 -6.82 6.11
C ALA A 84 -6.55 -7.21 5.15
N GLY A 85 -6.67 -6.86 3.87
CA GLY A 85 -5.62 -7.06 2.88
C GLY A 85 -4.34 -6.30 3.22
N ASN A 86 -4.45 -5.02 3.53
CA ASN A 86 -3.31 -4.18 3.92
C ASN A 86 -2.58 -4.73 5.15
N MET A 87 -3.30 -5.06 6.21
CA MET A 87 -2.69 -5.58 7.44
C MET A 87 -2.06 -6.96 7.23
N LEU A 88 -2.67 -7.81 6.42
CA LEU A 88 -2.10 -9.11 6.08
C LEU A 88 -0.77 -8.97 5.32
N PHE A 89 -0.72 -8.12 4.31
CA PHE A 89 0.52 -7.89 3.55
C PHE A 89 1.60 -7.22 4.39
N LEU A 90 1.23 -6.24 5.21
CA LEU A 90 2.16 -5.58 6.12
C LEU A 90 2.72 -6.57 7.17
N TRP A 91 1.88 -7.45 7.70
CA TRP A 91 2.30 -8.48 8.65
C TRP A 91 3.31 -9.48 8.05
N ILE A 92 3.04 -9.97 6.83
CA ILE A 92 3.87 -11.00 6.19
C ILE A 92 5.20 -10.46 5.69
N PHE A 93 5.21 -9.26 5.08
CA PHE A 93 6.38 -8.72 4.40
C PHE A 93 7.09 -7.62 5.18
N GLY A 94 6.36 -6.88 6.03
CA GLY A 94 6.89 -5.74 6.78
C GLY A 94 7.93 -6.14 7.83
N ASN A 95 7.69 -7.23 8.54
CA ASN A 95 8.58 -7.72 9.60
C ASN A 95 10.02 -7.96 9.12
N ASN A 96 10.20 -8.52 7.94
CA ASN A 96 11.53 -8.83 7.37
C ASN A 96 12.24 -7.58 6.84
N VAL A 97 11.48 -6.64 6.29
CA VAL A 97 12.03 -5.35 5.86
C VAL A 97 12.42 -4.52 7.08
N GLU A 98 11.61 -4.52 8.13
CA GLU A 98 11.92 -3.88 9.41
C GLU A 98 13.18 -4.49 10.05
N ASP A 99 13.32 -5.83 10.06
CA ASP A 99 14.51 -6.51 10.60
C ASP A 99 15.79 -6.13 9.84
N SER A 100 15.65 -5.81 8.53
CA SER A 100 16.77 -5.44 7.67
C SER A 100 17.18 -3.97 7.79
N LEU A 101 16.21 -3.07 8.03
CA LEU A 101 16.44 -1.62 8.18
C LEU A 101 16.68 -1.19 9.64
N GLY A 102 16.20 -1.97 10.60
CA GLY A 102 16.03 -1.55 11.99
C GLY A 102 14.78 -0.66 12.18
N HIS A 103 14.26 -0.63 13.40
CA HIS A 103 12.95 -0.06 13.72
C HIS A 103 12.76 1.41 13.28
N VAL A 104 13.67 2.29 13.66
CA VAL A 104 13.54 3.75 13.41
C VAL A 104 13.64 4.06 11.92
N ARG A 105 14.61 3.43 11.22
CA ARG A 105 14.77 3.65 9.78
C ARG A 105 13.59 3.07 9.01
N PHE A 106 13.07 1.92 9.42
CA PHE A 106 11.89 1.33 8.79
C PHE A 106 10.68 2.26 8.89
N LEU A 107 10.40 2.85 10.08
CA LEU A 107 9.30 3.80 10.23
C LEU A 107 9.45 5.02 9.31
N ALA A 108 10.62 5.67 9.34
CA ALA A 108 10.87 6.83 8.51
C ALA A 108 10.76 6.50 7.01
N TRP A 109 11.36 5.37 6.61
CA TRP A 109 11.33 4.91 5.23
C TRP A 109 9.92 4.52 4.77
N TYR A 110 9.13 3.86 5.61
CA TYR A 110 7.72 3.51 5.33
C TYR A 110 6.87 4.75 5.06
N LEU A 111 7.02 5.80 5.87
CA LEU A 111 6.30 7.07 5.66
C LEU A 111 6.73 7.75 4.36
N VAL A 112 8.03 7.76 4.05
CA VAL A 112 8.54 8.31 2.79
C VAL A 112 8.06 7.48 1.59
N ALA A 113 7.97 6.15 1.72
CA ALA A 113 7.41 5.28 0.68
C ALA A 113 5.94 5.62 0.39
N GLY A 114 5.15 5.90 1.44
CA GLY A 114 3.76 6.37 1.30
C GLY A 114 3.66 7.72 0.58
N ILE A 115 4.52 8.68 0.94
CA ILE A 115 4.58 9.98 0.25
C ILE A 115 4.96 9.80 -1.23
N ALA A 116 5.96 8.98 -1.53
CA ALA A 116 6.37 8.69 -2.91
C ALA A 116 5.26 8.02 -3.72
N ALA A 117 4.52 7.10 -3.10
CA ALA A 117 3.37 6.44 -3.69
C ALA A 117 2.25 7.43 -4.02
N THR A 118 1.89 8.29 -3.05
CA THR A 118 0.88 9.35 -3.23
C THR A 118 1.30 10.33 -4.32
N ALA A 119 2.58 10.74 -4.35
CA ALA A 119 3.11 11.61 -5.39
C ALA A 119 3.00 10.97 -6.79
N ALA A 120 3.32 9.68 -6.93
CA ALA A 120 3.19 8.96 -8.20
C ALA A 120 1.72 8.92 -8.67
N GLN A 121 0.77 8.61 -7.79
CA GLN A 121 -0.66 8.64 -8.11
C GLN A 121 -1.09 10.05 -8.51
N THR A 122 -0.69 11.07 -7.76
CA THR A 122 -1.05 12.47 -8.03
C THR A 122 -0.59 12.93 -9.41
N VAL A 123 0.68 12.66 -9.74
CA VAL A 123 1.23 13.03 -11.06
C VAL A 123 0.43 12.38 -12.19
N VAL A 124 0.12 11.09 -12.08
CA VAL A 124 -0.64 10.39 -13.12
C VAL A 124 -2.08 10.90 -13.17
N THR A 125 -2.72 11.08 -12.02
CA THR A 125 -4.10 11.58 -11.95
C THR A 125 -4.21 12.96 -12.60
N LEU A 126 -3.36 13.92 -12.22
CA LEU A 126 -3.38 15.27 -12.75
C LEU A 126 -3.00 15.36 -14.25
N ALA A 127 -2.14 14.44 -14.72
CA ALA A 127 -1.69 14.42 -16.11
C ALA A 127 -2.68 13.74 -17.08
N PHE A 128 -3.44 12.74 -16.62
CA PHE A 128 -4.18 11.84 -17.50
C PHE A 128 -5.67 11.70 -17.16
N THR A 129 -6.15 12.29 -16.06
CA THR A 129 -7.58 12.27 -15.73
C THR A 129 -8.19 13.67 -15.81
N ASN A 130 -9.50 13.76 -15.68
CA ASN A 130 -10.22 15.02 -15.60
C ASN A 130 -10.36 15.49 -14.13
N ASP A 131 -10.91 16.71 -13.95
CA ASP A 131 -11.12 17.31 -12.63
C ASP A 131 -11.95 16.44 -11.68
N ALA A 132 -12.91 15.68 -12.22
CA ALA A 132 -13.71 14.74 -11.44
C ALA A 132 -12.84 13.57 -10.91
N GLY A 133 -11.96 13.02 -11.72
CA GLY A 133 -11.00 12.00 -11.31
C GLY A 133 -10.02 12.51 -10.26
N ALA A 134 -9.53 13.76 -10.41
CA ALA A 134 -8.66 14.42 -9.43
C ALA A 134 -9.37 14.73 -8.10
N SER A 135 -10.71 14.74 -8.08
CA SER A 135 -11.55 15.03 -6.92
C SER A 135 -12.04 13.77 -6.19
N ILE A 136 -11.52 12.59 -6.54
CA ILE A 136 -11.77 11.33 -5.83
C ILE A 136 -10.75 11.18 -4.70
N PRO A 137 -11.18 10.89 -3.45
CA PRO A 137 -10.23 10.73 -2.35
C PRO A 137 -9.42 9.44 -2.49
N ASN A 138 -8.11 9.55 -2.32
CA ASN A 138 -7.21 8.41 -2.20
C ASN A 138 -7.03 8.05 -0.72
N VAL A 139 -7.15 6.78 -0.38
CA VAL A 139 -6.99 6.26 0.99
C VAL A 139 -6.33 4.88 0.97
N GLY A 140 -5.63 4.56 2.03
CA GLY A 140 -5.06 3.25 2.29
C GLY A 140 -3.55 3.25 2.55
N ALA A 141 -3.12 2.37 3.43
CA ALA A 141 -1.71 2.09 3.69
C ALA A 141 -0.98 1.45 2.50
N SER A 142 -1.74 1.03 1.47
CA SER A 142 -1.27 0.13 0.41
C SER A 142 -0.13 0.70 -0.44
N GLY A 143 -0.04 2.02 -0.62
CA GLY A 143 1.07 2.67 -1.30
C GLY A 143 2.40 2.48 -0.56
N ALA A 144 2.43 2.70 0.75
CA ALA A 144 3.60 2.44 1.59
C ALA A 144 3.91 0.94 1.68
N ILE A 145 2.88 0.10 1.80
CA ILE A 145 3.01 -1.36 1.78
C ILE A 145 3.59 -1.84 0.44
N ALA A 146 3.19 -1.26 -0.69
CA ALA A 146 3.80 -1.54 -1.99
C ALA A 146 5.31 -1.25 -1.98
N GLY A 147 5.74 -0.19 -1.28
CA GLY A 147 7.16 0.05 -1.00
C GLY A 147 7.82 -1.12 -0.26
N VAL A 148 7.15 -1.64 0.77
CA VAL A 148 7.61 -2.83 1.50
C VAL A 148 7.72 -4.05 0.57
N LEU A 149 6.75 -4.26 -0.33
CA LEU A 149 6.78 -5.35 -1.30
C LEU A 149 7.93 -5.21 -2.30
N GLY A 150 8.20 -3.99 -2.79
CA GLY A 150 9.34 -3.70 -3.65
C GLY A 150 10.68 -3.94 -2.96
N ALA A 151 10.79 -3.56 -1.69
CA ALA A 151 11.95 -3.84 -0.85
C ALA A 151 12.14 -5.34 -0.64
N TYR A 152 11.09 -6.06 -0.28
CA TYR A 152 11.10 -7.51 -0.08
C TYR A 152 11.51 -8.26 -1.37
N PHE A 153 10.99 -7.83 -2.51
CA PHE A 153 11.34 -8.37 -3.84
C PHE A 153 12.85 -8.35 -4.10
N VAL A 154 13.54 -7.30 -3.67
CA VAL A 154 15.00 -7.13 -3.84
C VAL A 154 15.80 -7.90 -2.79
N LEU A 155 15.34 -7.90 -1.54
CA LEU A 155 16.07 -8.48 -0.42
C LEU A 155 15.93 -10.00 -0.35
N LEU A 156 14.74 -10.51 -0.66
CA LEU A 156 14.33 -11.88 -0.39
C LEU A 156 13.65 -12.57 -1.59
N PRO A 157 14.21 -12.47 -2.81
CA PRO A 157 13.55 -12.96 -4.03
C PRO A 157 13.29 -14.47 -4.03
N ARG A 158 14.09 -15.23 -3.25
CA ARG A 158 14.00 -16.69 -3.16
C ARG A 158 13.29 -17.20 -1.91
N ALA A 159 12.81 -16.31 -1.04
CA ALA A 159 11.99 -16.70 0.09
C ALA A 159 10.70 -17.38 -0.41
N SER A 160 10.23 -18.41 0.28
CA SER A 160 8.98 -19.08 -0.06
C SER A 160 7.82 -18.40 0.64
N VAL A 161 6.78 -18.04 -0.12
CA VAL A 161 5.51 -17.51 0.37
C VAL A 161 4.46 -18.60 0.27
N LEU A 162 3.98 -19.09 1.42
CA LEU A 162 2.84 -20.01 1.46
C LEU A 162 1.59 -19.25 1.00
N THR A 163 1.05 -19.68 -0.12
CA THR A 163 -0.04 -19.00 -0.82
C THR A 163 -1.25 -19.93 -0.94
N ALA A 164 -2.43 -19.42 -0.59
CA ALA A 164 -3.70 -20.08 -0.83
C ALA A 164 -4.26 -19.68 -2.20
N PHE A 165 -4.53 -20.70 -3.01
CA PHE A 165 -5.30 -20.59 -4.25
C PHE A 165 -6.72 -21.05 -3.96
N ILE A 166 -7.66 -20.14 -4.11
CA ILE A 166 -9.09 -20.42 -3.93
C ILE A 166 -9.69 -20.55 -5.32
N ILE A 167 -10.11 -21.76 -5.68
CA ILE A 167 -10.76 -22.06 -6.96
C ILE A 167 -12.14 -22.62 -6.65
N VAL A 168 -13.16 -21.78 -6.83
CA VAL A 168 -14.55 -22.05 -6.46
C VAL A 168 -14.64 -22.40 -4.95
N PHE A 169 -14.74 -23.67 -4.57
CA PHE A 169 -14.81 -24.13 -3.18
C PHE A 169 -13.54 -24.87 -2.70
N PHE A 170 -12.55 -25.03 -3.57
CA PHE A 170 -11.32 -25.75 -3.24
C PHE A 170 -10.21 -24.75 -2.87
N VAL A 171 -9.52 -25.04 -1.78
CA VAL A 171 -8.35 -24.28 -1.32
C VAL A 171 -7.10 -25.13 -1.49
N PHE A 172 -6.18 -24.65 -2.33
CA PHE A 172 -4.90 -25.30 -2.56
C PHE A 172 -3.78 -24.44 -1.94
N LEU A 173 -2.97 -25.04 -1.09
CA LEU A 173 -1.82 -24.38 -0.50
C LEU A 173 -0.57 -24.72 -1.32
N ARG A 174 0.17 -23.70 -1.75
CA ARG A 174 1.43 -23.85 -2.46
C ARG A 174 2.45 -22.84 -1.96
N GLU A 175 3.68 -23.28 -1.84
CA GLU A 175 4.82 -22.40 -1.62
C GLU A 175 5.31 -21.86 -2.96
N ILE A 176 5.37 -20.53 -3.06
CA ILE A 176 5.79 -19.82 -4.26
C ILE A 176 6.97 -18.93 -3.89
N PRO A 177 8.08 -18.94 -4.65
CA PRO A 177 9.14 -17.96 -4.47
C PRO A 177 8.58 -16.52 -4.52
N ALA A 178 9.03 -15.67 -3.58
CA ALA A 178 8.52 -14.31 -3.44
C ALA A 178 8.62 -13.49 -4.74
N VAL A 179 9.69 -13.71 -5.53
CA VAL A 179 9.87 -13.05 -6.82
C VAL A 179 8.71 -13.33 -7.78
N TRP A 180 8.17 -14.54 -7.80
CA TRP A 180 7.02 -14.86 -8.66
C TRP A 180 5.71 -14.33 -8.09
N PHE A 181 5.50 -14.48 -6.78
CA PHE A 181 4.30 -13.96 -6.12
C PHE A 181 4.17 -12.44 -6.29
N LEU A 182 5.23 -11.69 -5.95
CA LEU A 182 5.27 -10.23 -6.05
C LEU A 182 5.38 -9.75 -7.51
N GLY A 183 6.06 -10.52 -8.36
CA GLY A 183 6.15 -10.25 -9.79
C GLY A 183 4.78 -10.30 -10.47
N VAL A 184 3.97 -11.33 -10.18
CA VAL A 184 2.60 -11.41 -10.67
C VAL A 184 1.75 -10.28 -10.09
N TRP A 185 1.91 -9.96 -8.80
CA TRP A 185 1.17 -8.87 -8.16
C TRP A 185 1.42 -7.52 -8.84
N ILE A 186 2.69 -7.16 -9.10
CA ILE A 186 3.02 -5.88 -9.77
C ILE A 186 2.58 -5.86 -11.23
N VAL A 187 2.62 -6.99 -11.93
CA VAL A 187 2.11 -7.08 -13.30
C VAL A 187 0.60 -6.78 -13.34
N PHE A 188 -0.18 -7.27 -12.38
CA PHE A 188 -1.59 -6.91 -12.27
C PHE A 188 -1.78 -5.42 -11.97
N GLN A 189 -0.95 -4.79 -11.12
CA GLN A 189 -1.05 -3.34 -10.89
C GLN A 189 -0.78 -2.55 -12.18
N LEU A 190 0.22 -2.96 -12.98
CA LEU A 190 0.52 -2.33 -14.27
C LEU A 190 -0.59 -2.54 -15.29
N TRP A 191 -1.19 -3.74 -15.34
CA TRP A 191 -2.30 -4.05 -16.22
C TRP A 191 -3.55 -3.24 -15.90
N ASP A 192 -3.96 -3.27 -14.63
CA ASP A 192 -5.19 -2.59 -14.18
C ASP A 192 -5.02 -1.06 -14.25
N GLY A 193 -3.85 -0.53 -13.86
CA GLY A 193 -3.53 0.89 -14.00
C GLY A 193 -3.48 1.34 -15.46
N GLY A 194 -2.89 0.53 -16.35
CA GLY A 194 -2.90 0.80 -17.78
C GLY A 194 -4.30 0.76 -18.38
N PHE A 195 -5.13 -0.18 -17.93
CA PHE A 195 -6.54 -0.26 -18.35
C PHE A 195 -7.34 0.96 -17.90
N GLU A 196 -7.13 1.42 -16.66
CA GLU A 196 -7.78 2.64 -16.12
C GLU A 196 -7.42 3.89 -16.94
N LEU A 197 -6.15 4.05 -17.33
CA LEU A 197 -5.74 5.16 -18.21
C LEU A 197 -6.41 5.14 -19.58
N LEU A 198 -6.64 3.95 -20.14
CA LEU A 198 -7.29 3.81 -21.44
C LEU A 198 -8.82 3.96 -21.35
N HIS A 199 -9.40 3.78 -20.16
CA HIS A 199 -10.84 3.82 -19.90
C HIS A 199 -11.18 4.67 -18.66
N PRO A 200 -10.91 6.00 -18.69
CA PRO A 200 -11.03 6.87 -17.50
C PRO A 200 -12.45 6.93 -16.91
N GLN A 201 -13.47 6.55 -17.68
CA GLN A 201 -14.88 6.52 -17.27
C GLN A 201 -15.23 5.30 -16.39
N SER A 202 -14.39 4.30 -16.34
CA SER A 202 -14.62 3.08 -15.54
C SER A 202 -14.24 3.21 -14.06
N GLY A 203 -13.80 4.39 -13.63
CA GLY A 203 -13.51 4.88 -12.28
C GLY A 203 -13.39 3.80 -11.21
N GLY A 204 -12.29 3.07 -11.18
CA GLY A 204 -12.05 2.05 -10.18
C GLY A 204 -11.52 2.70 -8.90
N GLY A 205 -12.04 2.31 -7.74
CA GLY A 205 -11.63 2.86 -6.45
C GLY A 205 -10.23 2.44 -5.96
N THR A 206 -9.32 1.97 -6.84
CA THR A 206 -7.96 1.53 -6.48
C THR A 206 -6.92 2.46 -7.08
N ALA A 207 -6.04 3.00 -6.23
CA ALA A 207 -4.94 3.87 -6.65
C ALA A 207 -3.75 3.02 -7.17
N PHE A 208 -3.87 2.45 -8.38
CA PHE A 208 -2.86 1.55 -8.96
C PHE A 208 -1.49 2.20 -9.10
N PHE A 209 -1.43 3.48 -9.45
CA PHE A 209 -0.16 4.20 -9.59
C PHE A 209 0.50 4.52 -8.25
N ALA A 210 -0.26 4.59 -7.15
CA ALA A 210 0.32 4.61 -5.81
C ALA A 210 1.02 3.28 -5.50
N HIS A 211 0.43 2.14 -5.89
CA HIS A 211 1.06 0.83 -5.72
C HIS A 211 2.33 0.71 -6.57
N ILE A 212 2.28 1.11 -7.84
CA ILE A 212 3.45 1.09 -8.75
C ILE A 212 4.54 2.02 -8.20
N GLY A 213 4.20 3.25 -7.84
CA GLY A 213 5.16 4.23 -7.31
C GLY A 213 5.82 3.78 -6.01
N GLY A 214 5.02 3.26 -5.08
CA GLY A 214 5.54 2.69 -3.83
C GLY A 214 6.47 1.50 -4.08
N PHE A 215 6.07 0.55 -4.93
CA PHE A 215 6.88 -0.62 -5.27
C PHE A 215 8.23 -0.22 -5.90
N VAL A 216 8.21 0.70 -6.86
CA VAL A 216 9.43 1.22 -7.51
C VAL A 216 10.31 1.96 -6.48
N PHE A 217 9.72 2.77 -5.61
CA PHE A 217 10.47 3.42 -4.52
C PHE A 217 11.18 2.38 -3.65
N GLY A 218 10.46 1.35 -3.20
CA GLY A 218 11.03 0.28 -2.39
C GLY A 218 12.16 -0.47 -3.09
N LEU A 219 11.95 -0.82 -4.36
CA LEU A 219 12.93 -1.51 -5.19
C LEU A 219 14.24 -0.71 -5.34
N LEU A 220 14.14 0.60 -5.54
CA LEU A 220 15.31 1.45 -5.80
C LEU A 220 16.08 1.83 -4.53
N THR A 221 15.36 2.03 -3.40
CA THR A 221 15.97 2.64 -2.21
C THR A 221 16.47 1.66 -1.18
N ILE A 222 15.89 0.44 -1.14
CA ILE A 222 16.14 -0.48 -0.03
C ILE A 222 17.63 -0.83 0.13
N ARG A 223 18.34 -1.10 -0.95
CA ARG A 223 19.76 -1.48 -0.90
C ARG A 223 20.68 -0.40 -0.34
N LEU A 224 20.25 0.86 -0.41
CA LEU A 224 21.02 2.00 0.11
C LEU A 224 20.89 2.14 1.64
N LEU A 225 19.85 1.54 2.23
CA LEU A 225 19.47 1.78 3.62
C LEU A 225 19.56 0.54 4.52
N VAL A 226 19.79 -0.64 3.95
CA VAL A 226 19.93 -1.90 4.70
C VAL A 226 21.07 -1.81 5.69
N GLU A 227 20.75 -2.04 6.97
CA GLU A 227 21.75 -2.17 8.04
C GLU A 227 22.24 -3.60 8.21
N ARG A 228 21.32 -4.56 8.03
CA ARG A 228 21.58 -5.98 8.27
C ARG A 228 21.05 -6.80 7.10
N PRO A 229 21.87 -7.68 6.51
CA PRO A 229 21.35 -8.58 5.48
C PRO A 229 20.22 -9.44 6.09
N PRO A 230 19.14 -9.72 5.33
CA PRO A 230 18.06 -10.57 5.83
C PRO A 230 18.59 -11.96 6.23
N LEU A 231 17.88 -12.61 7.14
CA LEU A 231 18.17 -14.00 7.49
C LEU A 231 17.86 -14.92 6.29
N ARG A 232 18.51 -16.08 6.27
CA ARG A 232 18.21 -17.07 5.23
C ARG A 232 16.85 -17.71 5.50
N PRO A 233 16.09 -18.08 4.45
CA PRO A 233 14.88 -18.85 4.57
C PRO A 233 15.11 -20.11 5.43
N ALA A 234 14.08 -20.48 6.20
CA ALA A 234 14.17 -21.60 7.16
C ALA A 234 14.11 -22.97 6.47
N TRP A 235 13.55 -23.09 5.27
CA TRP A 235 13.47 -24.30 4.43
C TRP A 235 13.51 -23.97 2.95
#